data_6c7f569d09aa981c745b9d1bab5eb2f5
#
_entry.id   6c7f569d09aa981c745b9d1bab5eb2f5
#
_cell.length_a   1.000
_cell.length_b   1.000
_cell.length_c   1.000
_cell.angle_alpha   90.00
_cell.angle_beta   90.00
_cell.angle_gamma   90.00
#
_symmetry.space_group_name_H-M   'P 1'
#
loop_
_entity.id
_entity.type
_entity.pdbx_description
1 polymer ?
#
loop_
_entity_poly.entity_id
_entity_poly.type
_entity_poly.pdbx_seq_one_letter_code
_entity_poly.pdbx_strand_id
1 'polypeptide(L)'
;MGKASLAYGRGKIINAAALYNADALDGVWLDFRDPDGCKEETQYIKTMGFKGRFAIHPDQIKPIHDAYRPTSQELEWAKGVLEEAKTAGTGAFKYKGKMVDAPVLAVARQIISRED
;
A
#
# COMPACT_ATOMS: atom_id res chain seq x y z
N MET A 1 9.37 -6.16 19.59
CA MET A 1 8.09 -5.55 19.94
C MET A 1 7.03 -6.04 18.95
N GLY A 2 5.92 -6.52 19.42
CA GLY A 2 4.87 -7.10 18.57
C GLY A 2 3.95 -6.06 17.96
N LYS A 3 3.12 -6.49 16.98
CA LYS A 3 2.15 -5.63 16.29
C LYS A 3 1.24 -4.88 17.25
N ALA A 4 0.74 -5.54 18.29
CA ALA A 4 -0.18 -4.95 19.25
C ALA A 4 0.44 -3.78 20.03
N SER A 5 1.71 -3.89 20.43
CA SER A 5 2.38 -2.84 21.19
C SER A 5 2.73 -1.62 20.32
N LEU A 6 2.84 -1.80 19.01
CA LEU A 6 3.13 -0.71 18.08
C LEU A 6 1.88 -0.09 17.46
N ALA A 7 0.72 -0.69 17.61
CA ALA A 7 -0.51 -0.31 16.90
C ALA A 7 -0.91 1.14 17.14
N TYR A 8 -0.87 1.60 18.38
CA TYR A 8 -1.27 2.97 18.73
C TYR A 8 -0.33 4.01 18.10
N GLY A 9 0.98 3.81 18.26
CA GLY A 9 1.98 4.73 17.68
C GLY A 9 1.92 4.77 16.17
N ARG A 10 1.81 3.60 15.54
CA ARG A 10 1.66 3.48 14.08
C ARG A 10 0.41 4.20 13.58
N GLY A 11 -0.73 4.01 14.26
CA GLY A 11 -1.97 4.68 13.92
C GLY A 11 -1.87 6.19 14.01
N LYS A 12 -1.21 6.72 15.04
CA LYS A 12 -0.99 8.15 15.20
C LYS A 12 -0.12 8.73 14.08
N ILE A 13 0.93 8.03 13.69
CA ILE A 13 1.82 8.45 12.60
C ILE A 13 1.04 8.50 11.29
N ILE A 14 0.23 7.50 10.99
CA ILE A 14 -0.58 7.46 9.77
C ILE A 14 -1.57 8.62 9.74
N ASN A 15 -2.25 8.89 10.84
CA ASN A 15 -3.22 9.99 10.91
C ASN A 15 -2.51 11.34 10.74
N ALA A 16 -1.36 11.54 11.36
CA ALA A 16 -0.59 12.77 11.21
C ALA A 16 -0.10 12.96 9.78
N ALA A 17 0.41 11.89 9.16
CA ALA A 17 0.87 11.93 7.77
C ALA A 17 -0.26 12.31 6.81
N ALA A 18 -1.45 11.73 7.01
CA ALA A 18 -2.62 12.05 6.20
C ALA A 18 -3.03 13.53 6.36
N LEU A 19 -2.99 14.05 7.58
CA LEU A 19 -3.35 15.45 7.86
C LEU A 19 -2.43 16.43 7.13
N TYR A 20 -1.15 16.12 7.04
CA TYR A 20 -0.14 16.99 6.39
C TYR A 20 0.17 16.58 4.96
N ASN A 21 -0.57 15.64 4.40
CA ASN A 21 -0.32 15.09 3.05
C ASN A 21 1.14 14.62 2.88
N ALA A 22 1.63 13.94 3.89
CA ALA A 22 2.99 13.40 3.93
C ALA A 22 2.99 11.88 3.79
N ASP A 23 4.08 11.33 3.28
CA ASP A 23 4.27 9.89 3.23
C ASP A 23 4.81 9.39 4.57
N ALA A 24 4.16 8.39 5.16
CA ALA A 24 4.63 7.74 6.37
C ALA A 24 5.52 6.54 6.01
N LEU A 25 6.68 6.46 6.65
CA LEU A 25 7.59 5.33 6.54
C LEU A 25 7.70 4.66 7.91
N ASP A 26 7.57 3.33 7.93
CA ASP A 26 7.69 2.57 9.17
C ASP A 26 9.15 2.33 9.55
N GLY A 27 9.37 1.93 10.79
CA GLY A 27 10.68 1.59 11.31
C GLY A 27 11.21 0.27 10.73
N VAL A 28 12.37 -0.13 11.23
CA VAL A 28 13.10 -1.27 10.70
C VAL A 28 12.56 -2.61 11.21
N TRP A 29 12.78 -3.67 10.44
CA TRP A 29 12.67 -5.05 10.87
C TRP A 29 14.05 -5.50 11.40
N LEU A 30 14.13 -5.86 12.67
CA LEU A 30 15.42 -6.10 13.32
C LEU A 30 16.11 -7.39 12.89
N ASP A 31 15.34 -8.43 12.62
CA ASP A 31 15.93 -9.73 12.25
C ASP A 31 16.19 -9.83 10.75
N PHE A 32 17.38 -9.40 10.33
CA PHE A 32 17.76 -9.43 8.91
C PHE A 32 17.92 -10.86 8.37
N ARG A 33 17.95 -11.87 9.24
CA ARG A 33 18.03 -13.28 8.85
C ARG A 33 16.67 -13.91 8.58
N ASP A 34 15.60 -13.14 8.79
CA ASP A 34 14.22 -13.57 8.58
C ASP A 34 13.55 -12.72 7.50
N PRO A 35 13.85 -12.97 6.20
CA PRO A 35 13.25 -12.19 5.11
C PRO A 35 11.74 -12.43 4.98
N ASP A 36 11.25 -13.62 5.32
CA ASP A 36 9.82 -13.93 5.26
C ASP A 36 9.04 -13.13 6.30
N GLY A 37 9.56 -13.03 7.53
CA GLY A 37 8.98 -12.19 8.57
C GLY A 37 8.99 -10.72 8.20
N CYS A 38 10.08 -10.26 7.60
CA CYS A 38 10.19 -8.89 7.07
C CYS A 38 9.11 -8.60 6.04
N LYS A 39 8.92 -9.50 5.08
CA LYS A 39 7.89 -9.36 4.03
C LYS A 39 6.49 -9.36 4.64
N GLU A 40 6.21 -10.29 5.53
CA GLU A 40 4.89 -10.41 6.17
C GLU A 40 4.53 -9.14 6.95
N GLU A 41 5.45 -8.64 7.77
CA GLU A 41 5.19 -7.40 8.53
C GLU A 41 5.07 -6.20 7.60
N THR A 42 5.84 -6.16 6.52
CA THR A 42 5.75 -5.09 5.52
C THR A 42 4.38 -5.10 4.84
N GLN A 43 3.85 -6.27 4.51
CA GLN A 43 2.48 -6.39 3.99
C GLN A 43 1.44 -5.86 5.00
N TYR A 44 1.64 -6.16 6.28
CA TYR A 44 0.76 -5.66 7.33
C TYR A 44 0.79 -4.14 7.45
N ILE A 45 1.97 -3.52 7.50
CA ILE A 45 2.06 -2.06 7.63
C ILE A 45 1.61 -1.34 6.35
N LYS A 46 1.71 -1.98 5.20
CA LYS A 46 1.11 -1.48 3.96
C LYS A 46 -0.40 -1.32 4.10
N THR A 47 -1.08 -2.29 4.74
CA THR A 47 -2.53 -2.19 4.97
C THR A 47 -2.92 -1.05 5.89
N MET A 48 -2.02 -0.61 6.76
CA MET A 48 -2.24 0.54 7.64
C MET A 48 -2.08 1.88 6.93
N GLY A 49 -1.39 1.91 5.79
CA GLY A 49 -1.18 3.13 5.02
C GLY A 49 0.27 3.60 4.94
N PHE A 50 1.22 2.86 5.49
CA PHE A 50 2.63 3.19 5.32
C PHE A 50 3.05 3.02 3.87
N LYS A 51 3.84 3.95 3.36
CA LYS A 51 4.31 3.96 1.97
C LYS A 51 5.61 3.16 1.76
N GLY A 52 6.21 2.73 2.84
CA GLY A 52 7.44 1.95 2.85
C GLY A 52 7.96 1.78 4.25
N ARG A 53 9.18 1.28 4.35
CA ARG A 53 9.89 1.16 5.62
C ARG A 53 11.40 1.24 5.40
N PHE A 54 12.12 1.56 6.46
CA PHE A 54 13.56 1.59 6.43
C PHE A 54 14.14 0.17 6.49
N ALA A 55 15.21 -0.06 5.72
CA ALA A 55 15.97 -1.30 5.76
C ALA A 55 17.31 -1.07 6.47
N ILE A 56 17.75 -2.07 7.23
CA ILE A 56 19.07 -2.06 7.90
C ILE A 56 20.05 -3.05 7.30
N HIS A 57 19.61 -3.81 6.30
CA HIS A 57 20.45 -4.82 5.65
C HIS A 57 20.04 -4.98 4.19
N PRO A 58 20.97 -5.20 3.25
CA PRO A 58 20.62 -5.39 1.83
C PRO A 58 19.63 -6.52 1.57
N ASP A 59 19.66 -7.58 2.37
CA ASP A 59 18.74 -8.72 2.22
C ASP A 59 17.29 -8.36 2.52
N GLN A 60 17.02 -7.18 3.07
CA GLN A 60 15.66 -6.71 3.33
C GLN A 60 15.05 -5.94 2.15
N ILE A 61 15.87 -5.52 1.19
CA ILE A 61 15.40 -4.72 0.05
C ILE A 61 14.39 -5.50 -0.76
N LYS A 62 14.72 -6.73 -1.16
CA LYS A 62 13.82 -7.55 -1.96
C LYS A 62 12.50 -7.89 -1.24
N PRO A 63 12.51 -8.38 0.02
CA PRO A 63 11.26 -8.64 0.74
C PRO A 63 10.36 -7.41 0.86
N ILE A 64 10.92 -6.23 1.11
CA ILE A 64 10.16 -4.99 1.20
C ILE A 64 9.54 -4.62 -0.16
N HIS A 65 10.33 -4.67 -1.22
CA HIS A 65 9.81 -4.40 -2.57
C HIS A 65 8.73 -5.39 -2.98
N ASP A 66 8.94 -6.68 -2.72
CA ASP A 66 7.95 -7.72 -3.05
C ASP A 66 6.64 -7.50 -2.29
N ALA A 67 6.71 -7.05 -1.03
CA ALA A 67 5.53 -6.74 -0.22
C ALA A 67 4.71 -5.57 -0.80
N TYR A 68 5.35 -4.61 -1.42
CA TYR A 68 4.70 -3.44 -2.02
C TYR A 68 4.32 -3.65 -3.48
N ARG A 69 4.82 -4.69 -4.15
CA ARG A 69 4.46 -4.98 -5.54
C ARG A 69 2.99 -5.36 -5.61
N PRO A 70 2.23 -4.78 -6.54
CA PRO A 70 0.82 -5.16 -6.72
C PRO A 70 0.68 -6.62 -7.15
N THR A 71 -0.38 -7.27 -6.68
CA THR A 71 -0.76 -8.59 -7.15
C THR A 71 -1.35 -8.51 -8.56
N SER A 72 -1.38 -9.66 -9.26
CA SER A 72 -2.02 -9.73 -10.58
C SER A 72 -3.49 -9.31 -10.52
N GLN A 73 -4.19 -9.69 -9.44
CA GLN A 73 -5.60 -9.32 -9.24
C GLN A 73 -5.77 -7.82 -9.01
N GLU A 74 -4.88 -7.22 -8.23
CA GLU A 74 -4.90 -5.77 -8.01
C GLU A 74 -4.65 -5.00 -9.31
N LEU A 75 -3.68 -5.46 -10.12
CA LEU A 75 -3.38 -4.85 -11.41
C LEU A 75 -4.55 -4.98 -12.38
N GLU A 76 -5.15 -6.16 -12.48
CA GLU A 76 -6.30 -6.40 -13.34
C GLU A 76 -7.47 -5.49 -12.96
N TRP A 77 -7.78 -5.43 -11.66
CA TRP A 77 -8.82 -4.56 -11.15
C TRP A 77 -8.53 -3.09 -11.48
N ALA A 78 -7.32 -2.63 -11.19
CA ALA A 78 -6.94 -1.22 -11.42
C ALA A 78 -7.01 -0.84 -12.90
N LYS A 79 -6.52 -1.71 -13.78
CA LYS A 79 -6.59 -1.49 -15.24
C LYS A 79 -8.04 -1.43 -15.70
N GLY A 80 -8.88 -2.34 -15.22
CA GLY A 80 -10.29 -2.38 -15.56
C GLY A 80 -11.04 -1.13 -15.12
N VAL A 81 -10.81 -0.70 -13.88
CA VAL A 81 -11.43 0.53 -13.33
C VAL A 81 -11.02 1.76 -14.15
N LEU A 82 -9.74 1.91 -14.47
CA LEU A 82 -9.26 3.07 -15.22
C LEU A 82 -9.75 3.05 -16.67
N GLU A 83 -9.89 1.89 -17.29
CA GLU A 83 -10.45 1.76 -18.63
C GLU A 83 -11.92 2.15 -18.68
N GLU A 84 -12.71 1.67 -17.70
CA GLU A 84 -14.13 2.03 -17.57
C GLU A 84 -14.31 3.52 -17.31
N ALA A 85 -13.42 4.12 -16.54
CA ALA A 85 -13.44 5.56 -16.26
C ALA A 85 -13.34 6.43 -17.51
N LYS A 86 -12.66 5.95 -18.54
CA LYS A 86 -12.53 6.69 -19.82
C LYS A 86 -13.87 6.89 -20.51
N THR A 87 -14.80 5.96 -20.33
CA THR A 87 -16.12 6.00 -20.99
C THR A 87 -17.24 6.46 -20.07
N ALA A 88 -17.02 6.45 -18.76
CA ALA A 88 -18.04 6.78 -17.76
C ALA A 88 -18.28 8.30 -17.61
N GLY A 89 -17.40 9.12 -18.13
CA GLY A 89 -17.49 10.58 -17.97
C GLY A 89 -17.08 11.05 -16.58
N THR A 90 -17.68 12.14 -16.10
CA THR A 90 -17.42 12.69 -14.76
C THR A 90 -18.41 12.14 -13.75
N GLY A 91 -17.93 11.86 -12.54
CA GLY A 91 -18.75 11.38 -11.45
C GLY A 91 -18.58 9.89 -11.16
N ALA A 92 -19.35 9.40 -10.21
CA ALA A 92 -19.27 8.02 -9.76
C ALA A 92 -19.91 7.07 -10.78
N PHE A 93 -19.34 5.87 -10.89
CA PHE A 93 -19.86 4.81 -11.74
C PHE A 93 -19.73 3.45 -11.06
N LYS A 94 -20.33 2.42 -11.63
CA LYS A 94 -20.19 1.05 -11.13
C LYS A 94 -19.17 0.27 -11.96
N TYR A 95 -18.34 -0.47 -11.24
CA TYR A 95 -17.43 -1.44 -11.84
C TYR A 95 -17.54 -2.76 -11.08
N LYS A 96 -17.91 -3.83 -11.78
CA LYS A 96 -18.16 -5.17 -11.20
C LYS A 96 -19.06 -5.11 -9.94
N GLY A 97 -20.13 -4.34 -10.03
CA GLY A 97 -21.13 -4.22 -8.97
C GLY A 97 -20.76 -3.29 -7.82
N LYS A 98 -19.61 -2.66 -7.83
CA LYS A 98 -19.14 -1.75 -6.79
C LYS A 98 -19.03 -0.33 -7.33
N MET A 99 -19.33 0.64 -6.46
CA MET A 99 -19.22 2.03 -6.81
C MET A 99 -17.76 2.47 -6.89
N VAL A 100 -17.43 3.21 -7.94
CA VAL A 100 -16.13 3.83 -8.14
C VAL A 100 -16.30 5.34 -8.17
N ASP A 101 -15.57 6.04 -7.35
CA ASP A 101 -15.52 7.49 -7.27
C ASP A 101 -14.08 7.99 -7.31
N ALA A 102 -13.87 9.28 -7.11
CA ALA A 102 -12.54 9.87 -7.20
C ALA A 102 -11.52 9.23 -6.23
N PRO A 103 -11.82 8.93 -4.97
CA PRO A 103 -10.90 8.23 -4.09
C PRO A 103 -10.51 6.85 -4.59
N VAL A 104 -11.46 6.09 -5.13
CA VAL A 104 -11.20 4.74 -5.68
C VAL A 104 -10.33 4.83 -6.93
N LEU A 105 -10.56 5.82 -7.80
CA LEU A 105 -9.71 6.06 -8.97
C LEU A 105 -8.29 6.41 -8.55
N ALA A 106 -8.10 7.16 -7.49
CA ALA A 106 -6.77 7.48 -6.96
C ALA A 106 -6.03 6.21 -6.53
N VAL A 107 -6.72 5.27 -5.85
CA VAL A 107 -6.16 3.98 -5.48
C VAL A 107 -5.75 3.17 -6.72
N ALA A 108 -6.61 3.12 -7.74
CA ALA A 108 -6.30 2.40 -8.97
C ALA A 108 -5.05 2.96 -9.67
N ARG A 109 -4.93 4.29 -9.76
CA ARG A 109 -3.74 4.93 -10.33
C ARG A 109 -2.48 4.62 -9.53
N GLN A 110 -2.59 4.59 -8.19
CA GLN A 110 -1.47 4.26 -7.32
C GLN A 110 -0.99 2.82 -7.55
N ILE A 111 -1.91 1.87 -7.70
CA ILE A 111 -1.58 0.48 -8.00
C ILE A 111 -0.82 0.39 -9.32
N ILE A 112 -1.31 1.04 -10.37
CA ILE A 112 -0.65 1.05 -11.69
C ILE A 112 0.73 1.67 -11.61
N SER A 113 0.92 2.74 -10.83
CA SER A 113 2.21 3.39 -10.68
C SER A 113 3.28 2.49 -10.05
N ARG A 114 2.88 1.41 -9.40
CA ARG A 114 3.77 0.42 -8.79
C ARG A 114 3.96 -0.83 -9.64
N GLU A 115 3.38 -0.88 -10.82
CA GLU A 115 3.64 -1.94 -11.78
C GLU A 115 5.05 -1.78 -12.35
N ASP A 116 5.85 -2.84 -12.25
CA ASP A 116 7.21 -2.87 -12.80
C ASP A 116 7.21 -3.25 -14.28
#